data_ada1b67b49f77db8e683323daaa82e4e
#
_entry.id   ada1b67b49f77db8e683323daaa82e4e
#
_cell.length_a   1.000
_cell.length_b   1.000
_cell.length_c   1.000
_cell.angle_alpha   90.00
_cell.angle_beta   90.00
_cell.angle_gamma   90.00
#
_symmetry.space_group_name_H-M   'P 1'
#
loop_
_entity.id
_entity.type
_entity.pdbx_description
1 polymer ?
#
loop_
_entity_poly.entity_id
_entity_poly.type
_entity_poly.pdbx_seq_one_letter_code
_entity_poly.pdbx_strand_id
1 'polypeptide(L)'
;MKKGLFKLLVFIGVCLILWWCKTPLHTTTQSIDKLEIPAYAEASYKQHLVYEGFEVVLNENYRIPEWVAYELTDEEVSGTNPRSNHFRTDPNFDGRQADDNDYRNSGWDRGHMAPAADMKLTEQMMRESFYFTNICPQNHNLNSGDWKALEEMVRDFANKYGNIYVTCGPIITDNKYGSIGQNRVTVPDAFFKVMLILTPSGYESIGFIMENKAGHKPLSTYAVTVDEVESRTGLDFFPALSDDVESRVESTFNKLVWLAQ
;
A
#
# COMPACT_ATOMS: atom_id res chain seq x y z
N MET A 1 71.18 -35.11 -61.53
CA MET A 1 70.63 -36.04 -60.51
C MET A 1 70.43 -35.22 -59.24
N LYS A 2 69.28 -35.16 -58.74
CA LYS A 2 68.71 -34.93 -57.46
C LYS A 2 67.50 -33.99 -57.53
N LYS A 3 66.35 -34.62 -57.34
CA LYS A 3 65.01 -34.02 -57.28
C LYS A 3 64.85 -33.19 -56.01
N GLY A 4 64.48 -31.94 -56.15
CA GLY A 4 64.06 -31.08 -55.04
C GLY A 4 62.53 -30.99 -54.97
N LEU A 5 62.00 -31.50 -53.92
CA LEU A 5 60.59 -31.60 -53.66
C LEU A 5 60.07 -30.20 -53.13
N PHE A 6 59.22 -29.59 -53.95
CA PHE A 6 58.56 -28.31 -53.54
C PHE A 6 57.38 -28.64 -52.62
N LYS A 7 57.50 -28.30 -51.34
CA LYS A 7 56.41 -28.42 -50.40
C LYS A 7 55.53 -27.16 -50.48
N LEU A 8 54.34 -27.36 -51.03
CA LEU A 8 53.28 -26.39 -51.06
C LEU A 8 52.65 -26.32 -49.62
N LEU A 9 52.93 -25.24 -48.88
CA LEU A 9 52.24 -24.96 -47.63
C LEU A 9 50.91 -24.29 -47.94
N VAL A 10 49.82 -25.02 -47.79
CA VAL A 10 48.47 -24.47 -47.82
C VAL A 10 48.17 -23.87 -46.46
N PHE A 11 48.11 -22.55 -46.38
CA PHE A 11 47.60 -21.82 -45.20
C PHE A 11 46.09 -21.95 -45.22
N ILE A 12 45.53 -22.80 -44.38
CA ILE A 12 44.08 -22.80 -44.07
C ILE A 12 43.86 -21.71 -43.03
N GLY A 13 43.39 -20.55 -43.49
CA GLY A 13 42.88 -19.52 -42.63
C GLY A 13 41.56 -19.93 -42.02
N VAL A 14 41.59 -20.35 -40.77
CA VAL A 14 40.35 -20.57 -39.98
C VAL A 14 39.80 -19.20 -39.58
N CYS A 15 38.83 -18.73 -40.35
CA CYS A 15 37.98 -17.60 -39.90
C CYS A 15 37.10 -18.09 -38.74
N LEU A 16 37.54 -17.85 -37.50
CA LEU A 16 36.70 -17.94 -36.34
C LEU A 16 35.73 -16.75 -36.37
N ILE A 17 34.54 -17.01 -36.95
CA ILE A 17 33.40 -16.14 -36.80
C ILE A 17 32.95 -16.31 -35.35
N LEU A 18 33.38 -15.37 -34.48
CA LEU A 18 32.79 -15.20 -33.14
C LEU A 18 31.35 -14.74 -33.32
N TRP A 19 30.44 -15.68 -33.40
CA TRP A 19 29.01 -15.43 -33.27
C TRP A 19 28.75 -15.11 -31.80
N TRP A 20 28.79 -13.85 -31.50
CA TRP A 20 28.36 -13.33 -30.18
C TRP A 20 26.85 -13.55 -30.09
N CYS A 21 26.43 -14.71 -29.59
CA CYS A 21 25.09 -14.90 -29.09
C CYS A 21 24.86 -13.84 -28.02
N LYS A 22 24.20 -12.73 -28.38
CA LYS A 22 23.50 -11.91 -27.42
C LYS A 22 22.36 -12.76 -26.88
N THR A 23 22.61 -13.54 -25.84
CA THR A 23 21.54 -14.00 -24.97
C THR A 23 20.88 -12.74 -24.41
N PRO A 24 19.58 -12.53 -24.62
CA PRO A 24 18.91 -11.49 -23.87
C PRO A 24 19.14 -11.82 -22.40
N LEU A 25 19.71 -10.89 -21.65
CA LEU A 25 19.64 -10.89 -20.20
C LEU A 25 18.14 -10.89 -19.88
N HIS A 26 17.55 -12.06 -19.67
CA HIS A 26 16.36 -12.19 -18.88
C HIS A 26 16.79 -11.72 -17.47
N THR A 27 16.67 -10.44 -17.23
CA THR A 27 16.54 -9.95 -15.87
C THR A 27 15.25 -10.58 -15.39
N THR A 28 15.35 -11.70 -14.70
CA THR A 28 14.28 -12.20 -13.85
C THR A 28 14.14 -11.10 -12.81
N THR A 29 13.21 -10.18 -13.02
CA THR A 29 12.72 -9.32 -11.95
C THR A 29 12.12 -10.32 -10.99
N GLN A 30 12.85 -10.66 -9.93
CA GLN A 30 12.30 -11.38 -8.81
C GLN A 30 11.16 -10.47 -8.34
N SER A 31 9.93 -10.92 -8.47
CA SER A 31 8.80 -10.18 -7.90
C SER A 31 9.11 -10.07 -6.41
N ILE A 32 9.38 -8.86 -5.96
CA ILE A 32 9.52 -8.59 -4.54
C ILE A 32 8.08 -8.60 -4.05
N ASP A 33 7.66 -9.72 -3.46
CA ASP A 33 6.31 -9.90 -2.99
C ASP A 33 6.08 -9.03 -1.75
N LYS A 34 4.88 -8.45 -1.66
CA LYS A 34 4.36 -7.75 -0.47
C LYS A 34 5.13 -6.47 -0.09
N LEU A 35 5.36 -5.61 -1.07
CA LEU A 35 5.94 -4.28 -0.84
C LEU A 35 5.05 -3.36 0.02
N GLU A 36 3.75 -3.67 0.11
CA GLU A 36 2.78 -2.93 0.92
C GLU A 36 2.88 -3.24 2.41
N ILE A 37 3.50 -4.37 2.81
CA ILE A 37 3.52 -4.83 4.21
C ILE A 37 4.64 -4.13 4.98
N PRO A 38 4.34 -3.31 6.00
CA PRO A 38 5.37 -2.68 6.82
C PRO A 38 5.93 -3.66 7.85
N ALA A 39 7.18 -3.46 8.28
CA ALA A 39 7.65 -4.07 9.51
C ALA A 39 7.04 -3.34 10.72
N TYR A 40 6.68 -4.09 11.74
CA TYR A 40 6.02 -3.57 12.94
C TYR A 40 6.38 -4.38 14.18
N ALA A 41 6.24 -3.75 15.35
CA ALA A 41 6.45 -4.46 16.61
C ALA A 41 5.26 -5.38 16.94
N GLU A 42 5.51 -6.67 17.00
CA GLU A 42 4.51 -7.63 17.47
C GLU A 42 4.18 -7.44 18.96
N ALA A 43 2.94 -7.67 19.32
CA ALA A 43 2.49 -7.67 20.71
C ALA A 43 1.26 -8.57 20.87
N SER A 44 1.05 -9.11 22.08
CA SER A 44 -0.06 -10.02 22.36
C SER A 44 -1.46 -9.44 22.17
N TYR A 45 -1.58 -8.12 22.11
CA TYR A 45 -2.83 -7.39 21.83
C TYR A 45 -2.99 -6.99 20.36
N LYS A 46 -2.12 -7.50 19.48
CA LYS A 46 -2.18 -7.27 18.03
C LYS A 46 -2.44 -8.60 17.34
N GLN A 47 -3.35 -8.58 16.39
CA GLN A 47 -3.61 -9.74 15.55
C GLN A 47 -3.47 -9.35 14.08
N HIS A 48 -2.63 -10.10 13.35
CA HIS A 48 -2.48 -9.99 11.91
C HIS A 48 -3.51 -10.89 11.23
N LEU A 49 -4.31 -10.31 10.35
CA LEU A 49 -5.36 -10.97 9.58
C LEU A 49 -5.11 -10.74 8.09
N VAL A 50 -5.31 -11.80 7.31
CA VAL A 50 -5.08 -11.79 5.85
C VAL A 50 -6.40 -12.06 5.15
N TYR A 51 -6.78 -11.16 4.22
CA TYR A 51 -7.98 -11.23 3.41
C TYR A 51 -7.62 -11.37 1.93
N GLU A 52 -8.62 -11.56 1.08
CA GLU A 52 -8.37 -11.73 -0.35
C GLU A 52 -7.75 -10.49 -1.00
N GLY A 53 -8.16 -9.28 -0.57
CA GLY A 53 -7.71 -8.02 -1.18
C GLY A 53 -6.83 -7.14 -0.30
N PHE A 54 -6.60 -7.49 0.97
CA PHE A 54 -5.79 -6.67 1.89
C PHE A 54 -5.34 -7.48 3.11
N GLU A 55 -4.35 -6.95 3.81
CA GLU A 55 -3.93 -7.44 5.11
C GLU A 55 -4.14 -6.34 6.17
N VAL A 56 -4.38 -6.74 7.41
CA VAL A 56 -4.58 -5.81 8.51
C VAL A 56 -3.93 -6.32 9.80
N VAL A 57 -3.32 -5.43 10.56
CA VAL A 57 -3.01 -5.68 11.95
C VAL A 57 -4.01 -4.92 12.81
N LEU A 58 -4.87 -5.66 13.52
CA LEU A 58 -5.82 -5.09 14.46
C LEU A 58 -5.17 -4.92 15.82
N ASN A 59 -5.39 -3.73 16.43
CA ASN A 59 -4.99 -3.45 17.80
C ASN A 59 -6.19 -3.61 18.75
N GLU A 60 -6.19 -4.67 19.56
CA GLU A 60 -7.30 -4.99 20.46
C GLU A 60 -7.51 -3.94 21.55
N ASN A 61 -6.47 -3.23 21.98
CA ASN A 61 -6.59 -2.18 22.98
C ASN A 61 -7.39 -0.98 22.45
N TYR A 62 -7.30 -0.72 21.13
CA TYR A 62 -7.99 0.38 20.47
C TYR A 62 -9.23 -0.05 19.70
N ARG A 63 -9.40 -1.34 19.36
CA ARG A 63 -10.48 -1.94 18.53
C ARG A 63 -10.59 -1.32 17.15
N ILE A 64 -9.46 -0.91 16.61
CA ILE A 64 -9.28 -0.40 15.25
C ILE A 64 -7.99 -0.99 14.67
N PRO A 65 -7.83 -1.00 13.34
CA PRO A 65 -6.57 -1.41 12.74
C PRO A 65 -5.41 -0.52 13.20
N GLU A 66 -4.23 -1.08 13.32
CA GLU A 66 -2.98 -0.35 13.45
C GLU A 66 -2.49 0.10 12.08
N TRP A 67 -2.59 -0.82 11.12
CA TRP A 67 -2.41 -0.57 9.71
C TRP A 67 -3.26 -1.52 8.87
N VAL A 68 -3.55 -1.11 7.65
CA VAL A 68 -4.14 -1.91 6.57
C VAL A 68 -3.28 -1.72 5.34
N ALA A 69 -2.91 -2.82 4.68
CA ALA A 69 -2.03 -2.81 3.54
C ALA A 69 -2.59 -3.63 2.37
N TYR A 70 -2.41 -3.13 1.14
CA TYR A 70 -2.87 -3.79 -0.07
C TYR A 70 -2.08 -3.31 -1.30
N GLU A 71 -1.89 -4.21 -2.25
CA GLU A 71 -1.59 -3.85 -3.62
C GLU A 71 -2.91 -3.54 -4.33
N LEU A 72 -2.95 -2.53 -5.18
CA LEU A 72 -4.08 -2.24 -6.05
C LEU A 72 -3.59 -2.26 -7.50
N THR A 73 -4.16 -3.15 -8.29
CA THR A 73 -3.88 -3.28 -9.72
C THR A 73 -4.92 -2.55 -10.58
N ASP A 74 -4.58 -2.27 -11.84
CA ASP A 74 -5.52 -1.70 -12.83
C ASP A 74 -6.70 -2.66 -13.11
N GLU A 75 -6.48 -3.97 -12.99
CA GLU A 75 -7.53 -4.99 -13.08
C GLU A 75 -8.53 -4.84 -11.92
N GLU A 76 -8.06 -4.69 -10.70
CA GLU A 76 -8.91 -4.51 -9.51
C GLU A 76 -9.70 -3.20 -9.55
N VAL A 77 -9.08 -2.11 -10.03
CA VAL A 77 -9.78 -0.84 -10.27
C VAL A 77 -10.94 -1.01 -11.25
N SER A 78 -10.77 -1.87 -12.26
CA SER A 78 -11.78 -2.19 -13.27
C SER A 78 -12.89 -3.11 -12.76
N GLY A 79 -12.79 -3.64 -11.55
CA GLY A 79 -13.78 -4.52 -10.94
C GLY A 79 -15.19 -3.92 -10.93
N THR A 80 -16.20 -4.77 -11.09
CA THR A 80 -17.60 -4.35 -11.29
C THR A 80 -18.56 -4.84 -10.19
N ASN A 81 -18.07 -5.53 -9.17
CA ASN A 81 -18.92 -5.97 -8.07
C ASN A 81 -19.58 -4.77 -7.40
N PRO A 82 -20.91 -4.82 -7.17
CA PRO A 82 -21.64 -3.72 -6.59
C PRO A 82 -21.20 -3.48 -5.15
N ARG A 83 -21.17 -2.20 -4.74
CA ARG A 83 -20.83 -1.82 -3.38
C ARG A 83 -21.80 -2.47 -2.39
N SER A 84 -21.26 -3.17 -1.40
CA SER A 84 -22.00 -3.54 -0.19
C SER A 84 -22.21 -2.29 0.69
N ASN A 85 -23.20 -2.34 1.58
CA ASN A 85 -23.39 -1.38 2.65
C ASN A 85 -23.57 -2.09 4.00
N HIS A 86 -23.19 -3.37 4.07
CA HIS A 86 -23.40 -4.22 5.22
C HIS A 86 -22.13 -4.30 6.06
N PHE A 87 -21.94 -3.34 6.94
CA PHE A 87 -20.90 -3.40 7.96
C PHE A 87 -21.20 -4.55 8.92
N ARG A 88 -20.17 -5.29 9.32
CA ARG A 88 -20.28 -6.46 10.17
C ARG A 88 -19.04 -6.73 11.00
N THR A 89 -19.23 -7.42 12.10
CA THR A 89 -18.11 -7.99 12.85
C THR A 89 -17.35 -8.99 12.00
N ASP A 90 -16.06 -9.04 12.21
CA ASP A 90 -15.17 -9.93 11.49
C ASP A 90 -15.21 -11.34 12.09
N PRO A 91 -15.60 -12.37 11.33
CA PRO A 91 -15.65 -13.72 11.82
C PRO A 91 -14.24 -14.36 12.05
N ASN A 92 -13.19 -13.78 11.48
CA ASN A 92 -11.83 -14.27 11.59
C ASN A 92 -11.09 -13.69 12.81
N PHE A 93 -11.72 -12.73 13.50
CA PHE A 93 -11.16 -12.11 14.70
C PHE A 93 -11.90 -12.58 15.95
N ASP A 94 -11.19 -13.30 16.82
CA ASP A 94 -11.74 -13.86 18.07
C ASP A 94 -11.42 -12.95 19.27
N GLY A 95 -11.76 -11.67 19.15
CA GLY A 95 -11.52 -10.69 20.18
C GLY A 95 -12.63 -9.67 20.29
N ARG A 96 -12.48 -8.70 21.19
CA ARG A 96 -13.40 -7.58 21.31
C ARG A 96 -13.18 -6.61 20.17
N GLN A 97 -14.16 -6.47 19.30
CA GLN A 97 -14.12 -5.61 18.13
C GLN A 97 -15.26 -4.57 18.16
N ALA A 98 -15.19 -3.60 17.27
CA ALA A 98 -16.27 -2.65 17.02
C ALA A 98 -17.50 -3.35 16.42
N ASP A 99 -18.66 -2.76 16.61
CA ASP A 99 -19.89 -3.13 15.92
C ASP A 99 -20.68 -1.90 15.45
N ASP A 100 -21.78 -2.12 14.75
CA ASP A 100 -22.62 -1.05 14.19
C ASP A 100 -23.25 -0.14 15.26
N ASN A 101 -23.48 -0.66 16.46
CA ASN A 101 -24.07 0.12 17.55
C ASN A 101 -23.08 1.14 18.15
N ASP A 102 -21.77 0.86 18.08
CA ASP A 102 -20.75 1.80 18.55
C ASP A 102 -20.75 3.08 17.73
N TYR A 103 -21.03 2.98 16.44
CA TYR A 103 -21.05 4.11 15.50
C TYR A 103 -22.38 4.86 15.47
N ARG A 104 -23.49 4.20 15.86
CA ARG A 104 -24.82 4.79 15.81
C ARG A 104 -24.90 6.01 16.72
N ASN A 105 -25.25 7.18 16.14
CA ASN A 105 -25.34 8.46 16.83
C ASN A 105 -24.04 8.90 17.54
N SER A 106 -22.90 8.35 17.14
CA SER A 106 -21.59 8.72 17.72
C SER A 106 -21.08 10.06 17.22
N GLY A 107 -21.57 10.54 16.07
CA GLY A 107 -21.03 11.71 15.38
C GLY A 107 -19.84 11.40 14.46
N TRP A 108 -19.44 10.13 14.36
CA TRP A 108 -18.33 9.65 13.52
C TRP A 108 -18.82 8.71 12.44
N ASP A 109 -18.21 8.81 11.27
CA ASP A 109 -18.44 7.87 10.17
C ASP A 109 -17.68 6.56 10.38
N ARG A 110 -18.14 5.52 9.71
CA ARG A 110 -17.41 4.25 9.51
C ARG A 110 -16.45 4.43 8.35
N GLY A 111 -15.25 4.95 8.63
CA GLY A 111 -14.21 5.21 7.65
C GLY A 111 -13.45 3.94 7.30
N HIS A 112 -13.42 3.59 6.01
CA HIS A 112 -12.64 2.47 5.50
C HIS A 112 -11.15 2.82 5.45
N MET A 113 -10.28 1.85 5.74
CA MET A 113 -8.85 1.94 5.46
C MET A 113 -8.56 1.39 4.06
N ALA A 114 -8.87 0.12 3.76
CA ALA A 114 -8.98 -0.39 2.41
C ALA A 114 -10.39 -0.07 1.87
N PRO A 115 -10.53 0.87 0.90
CA PRO A 115 -11.84 1.37 0.51
C PRO A 115 -12.61 0.34 -0.33
N ALA A 116 -13.91 0.27 -0.14
CA ALA A 116 -14.78 -0.63 -0.92
C ALA A 116 -14.69 -0.38 -2.45
N ALA A 117 -14.26 0.81 -2.87
CA ALA A 117 -14.09 1.13 -4.30
C ALA A 117 -12.86 0.44 -4.92
N ASP A 118 -11.89 0.04 -4.10
CA ASP A 118 -10.68 -0.69 -4.51
C ASP A 118 -10.88 -2.21 -4.42
N MET A 119 -11.91 -2.67 -3.69
CA MET A 119 -12.24 -4.09 -3.43
C MET A 119 -13.38 -4.61 -4.31
N LYS A 120 -13.40 -4.23 -5.59
CA LYS A 120 -14.51 -4.52 -6.51
C LYS A 120 -14.27 -5.71 -7.42
N LEU A 121 -13.11 -6.35 -7.36
CA LEU A 121 -12.78 -7.46 -8.25
C LEU A 121 -13.63 -8.69 -7.94
N THR A 122 -13.78 -9.04 -6.66
CA THR A 122 -14.59 -10.18 -6.22
C THR A 122 -15.66 -9.77 -5.20
N GLU A 123 -16.69 -10.62 -5.05
CA GLU A 123 -17.70 -10.45 -4.01
C GLU A 123 -17.09 -10.61 -2.60
N GLN A 124 -16.07 -11.45 -2.48
CA GLN A 124 -15.38 -11.70 -1.22
C GLN A 124 -14.58 -10.49 -0.78
N MET A 125 -13.73 -9.92 -1.65
CA MET A 125 -13.00 -8.68 -1.37
C MET A 125 -13.95 -7.55 -0.93
N MET A 126 -15.06 -7.38 -1.68
CA MET A 126 -16.10 -6.40 -1.35
C MET A 126 -16.68 -6.65 0.04
N ARG A 127 -17.03 -7.90 0.37
CA ARG A 127 -17.59 -8.26 1.67
C ARG A 127 -16.63 -8.02 2.82
N GLU A 128 -15.35 -8.41 2.64
CA GLU A 128 -14.30 -8.30 3.65
C GLU A 128 -13.95 -6.84 3.95
N SER A 129 -14.01 -5.95 2.96
CA SER A 129 -13.77 -4.53 3.17
C SER A 129 -14.75 -3.87 4.16
N PHE A 130 -15.91 -4.48 4.41
CA PHE A 130 -16.92 -4.03 5.38
C PHE A 130 -16.80 -4.67 6.77
N TYR A 131 -15.76 -5.44 7.05
CA TYR A 131 -15.47 -5.89 8.40
C TYR A 131 -14.98 -4.73 9.27
N PHE A 132 -15.43 -4.68 10.53
CA PHE A 132 -14.99 -3.62 11.45
C PHE A 132 -13.49 -3.63 11.74
N THR A 133 -12.79 -4.72 11.43
CA THR A 133 -11.32 -4.78 11.46
C THR A 133 -10.64 -3.86 10.43
N ASN A 134 -11.37 -3.40 9.40
CA ASN A 134 -10.93 -2.45 8.38
C ASN A 134 -11.47 -1.02 8.62
N ILE A 135 -12.17 -0.76 9.72
CA ILE A 135 -12.96 0.47 9.91
C ILE A 135 -12.46 1.28 11.12
N CYS A 136 -12.34 2.59 10.92
CA CYS A 136 -12.04 3.56 11.98
C CYS A 136 -13.13 4.62 12.12
N PRO A 137 -13.37 5.15 13.34
CA PRO A 137 -14.16 6.35 13.52
C PRO A 137 -13.52 7.54 12.81
N GLN A 138 -14.17 8.10 11.80
CA GLN A 138 -13.61 9.14 10.94
C GLN A 138 -14.56 10.34 10.86
N ASN A 139 -14.00 11.54 10.85
CA ASN A 139 -14.77 12.77 10.65
C ASN A 139 -15.48 12.72 9.28
N HIS A 140 -16.77 13.07 9.25
CA HIS A 140 -17.59 13.00 8.04
C HIS A 140 -17.00 13.78 6.86
N ASN A 141 -16.56 15.03 7.09
CA ASN A 141 -16.04 15.85 6.02
C ASN A 141 -14.65 15.40 5.54
N LEU A 142 -13.84 14.78 6.40
CA LEU A 142 -12.62 14.14 6.01
C LEU A 142 -12.92 12.89 5.16
N ASN A 143 -13.75 11.99 5.67
CA ASN A 143 -14.10 10.72 5.02
C ASN A 143 -14.71 10.93 3.62
N SER A 144 -15.69 11.83 3.50
CA SER A 144 -16.37 12.12 2.23
C SER A 144 -15.64 13.13 1.34
N GLY A 145 -14.61 13.80 1.84
CA GLY A 145 -13.83 14.86 1.19
C GLY A 145 -12.40 14.45 0.88
N ASP A 146 -11.43 15.00 1.65
CA ASP A 146 -10.01 14.90 1.33
C ASP A 146 -9.48 13.45 1.36
N TRP A 147 -9.99 12.60 2.27
CA TRP A 147 -9.63 11.18 2.31
C TRP A 147 -10.12 10.44 1.05
N LYS A 148 -11.38 10.71 0.64
CA LYS A 148 -11.93 10.17 -0.61
C LYS A 148 -11.13 10.64 -1.83
N ALA A 149 -10.73 11.91 -1.88
CA ALA A 149 -9.89 12.43 -2.96
C ALA A 149 -8.53 11.73 -3.03
N LEU A 150 -7.94 11.38 -1.86
CA LEU A 150 -6.71 10.61 -1.80
C LEU A 150 -6.92 9.16 -2.29
N GLU A 151 -8.06 8.53 -2.01
CA GLU A 151 -8.43 7.22 -2.54
C GLU A 151 -8.63 7.25 -4.07
N GLU A 152 -9.21 8.32 -4.60
CA GLU A 152 -9.33 8.53 -6.05
C GLU A 152 -7.95 8.64 -6.71
N MET A 153 -7.02 9.39 -6.09
CA MET A 153 -5.63 9.49 -6.53
C MET A 153 -4.94 8.11 -6.56
N VAL A 154 -5.15 7.25 -5.55
CA VAL A 154 -4.60 5.87 -5.55
C VAL A 154 -5.04 5.10 -6.79
N ARG A 155 -6.33 5.13 -7.13
CA ARG A 155 -6.86 4.44 -8.33
C ARG A 155 -6.31 5.01 -9.63
N ASP A 156 -6.14 6.33 -9.72
CA ASP A 156 -5.54 6.97 -10.90
C ASP A 156 -4.09 6.52 -11.10
N PHE A 157 -3.34 6.35 -10.01
CA PHE A 157 -1.97 5.84 -10.07
C PHE A 157 -1.92 4.34 -10.42
N ALA A 158 -2.82 3.51 -9.89
CA ALA A 158 -2.94 2.11 -10.30
C ALA A 158 -3.20 2.00 -11.80
N ASN A 159 -4.17 2.76 -12.33
CA ASN A 159 -4.46 2.80 -13.77
C ASN A 159 -3.28 3.29 -14.62
N LYS A 160 -2.48 4.22 -14.10
CA LYS A 160 -1.36 4.83 -14.83
C LYS A 160 -0.12 3.95 -14.86
N TYR A 161 0.18 3.25 -13.77
CA TYR A 161 1.43 2.50 -13.58
C TYR A 161 1.23 0.98 -13.56
N GLY A 162 -0.01 0.50 -13.65
CA GLY A 162 -0.38 -0.91 -13.62
C GLY A 162 -0.66 -1.44 -12.22
N ASN A 163 0.06 -0.93 -11.21
CA ASN A 163 -0.18 -1.22 -9.80
C ASN A 163 0.34 -0.11 -8.89
N ILE A 164 -0.13 -0.11 -7.65
CA ILE A 164 0.32 0.74 -6.55
C ILE A 164 0.25 -0.06 -5.24
N TYR A 165 1.27 0.07 -4.41
CA TYR A 165 1.33 -0.52 -3.07
C TYR A 165 0.91 0.53 -2.06
N VAL A 166 -0.01 0.18 -1.17
CA VAL A 166 -0.65 1.12 -0.23
C VAL A 166 -0.63 0.55 1.17
N THR A 167 -0.13 1.34 2.11
CA THR A 167 -0.33 1.09 3.54
C THR A 167 -0.98 2.30 4.18
N CYS A 168 -2.03 2.11 4.94
CA CYS A 168 -2.73 3.20 5.61
C CYS A 168 -3.23 2.78 7.00
N GLY A 169 -3.51 3.75 7.83
CA GLY A 169 -3.99 3.49 9.17
C GLY A 169 -4.21 4.73 10.01
N PRO A 170 -4.67 4.55 11.25
CA PRO A 170 -4.86 5.62 12.21
C PRO A 170 -3.53 6.04 12.87
N ILE A 171 -3.48 7.27 13.33
CA ILE A 171 -2.47 7.79 14.24
C ILE A 171 -3.16 8.18 15.54
N ILE A 172 -2.67 7.64 16.67
CA ILE A 172 -3.13 7.95 18.02
C ILE A 172 -1.95 8.56 18.75
N THR A 173 -2.05 9.84 19.09
CA THR A 173 -0.99 10.59 19.80
C THR A 173 -1.48 10.97 21.19
N ASP A 174 -2.51 11.80 21.27
CA ASP A 174 -3.01 12.36 22.50
C ASP A 174 -4.37 11.79 22.92
N ASN A 175 -4.96 10.92 22.08
CA ASN A 175 -6.29 10.35 22.26
C ASN A 175 -7.35 11.45 22.56
N LYS A 176 -7.24 12.59 21.87
CA LYS A 176 -8.01 13.82 22.15
C LYS A 176 -9.52 13.68 21.95
N TYR A 177 -9.93 12.70 21.13
CA TYR A 177 -11.34 12.44 20.86
C TYR A 177 -11.93 11.29 21.70
N GLY A 178 -11.10 10.59 22.50
CA GLY A 178 -11.52 9.49 23.34
C GLY A 178 -11.99 8.27 22.56
N SER A 179 -13.15 7.73 22.91
CA SER A 179 -13.69 6.50 22.31
C SER A 179 -15.21 6.57 22.17
N ILE A 180 -15.76 5.77 21.24
CA ILE A 180 -17.20 5.65 20.97
C ILE A 180 -17.74 4.28 21.39
N GLY A 181 -19.04 4.24 21.68
CA GLY A 181 -19.83 3.03 21.89
C GLY A 181 -19.46 2.21 23.12
N GLN A 182 -20.16 1.09 23.28
CA GLN A 182 -19.96 0.17 24.41
C GLN A 182 -18.64 -0.58 24.32
N ASN A 183 -18.15 -0.84 23.07
CA ASN A 183 -16.89 -1.48 22.85
C ASN A 183 -15.70 -0.54 23.07
N ARG A 184 -15.95 0.76 23.31
CA ARG A 184 -14.91 1.77 23.53
C ARG A 184 -13.91 1.82 22.36
N VAL A 185 -14.45 1.90 21.14
CA VAL A 185 -13.66 2.02 19.92
C VAL A 185 -12.94 3.36 19.93
N THR A 186 -11.62 3.35 19.91
CA THR A 186 -10.82 4.57 19.97
C THR A 186 -11.02 5.42 18.72
N VAL A 187 -11.16 6.73 18.90
CA VAL A 187 -11.25 7.69 17.81
C VAL A 187 -9.85 8.21 17.51
N PRO A 188 -9.30 7.96 16.31
CA PRO A 188 -7.95 8.40 15.94
C PRO A 188 -7.80 9.93 15.94
N ASP A 189 -6.59 10.41 16.25
CA ASP A 189 -6.24 11.84 16.14
C ASP A 189 -5.98 12.25 14.68
N ALA A 190 -5.43 11.34 13.89
CA ALA A 190 -5.14 11.53 12.47
C ALA A 190 -5.14 10.18 11.73
N PHE A 191 -4.94 10.24 10.42
CA PHE A 191 -4.74 9.08 9.55
C PHE A 191 -3.51 9.29 8.68
N PHE A 192 -2.82 8.20 8.37
CA PHE A 192 -1.76 8.17 7.37
C PHE A 192 -2.15 7.32 6.17
N LYS A 193 -1.53 7.61 5.03
CA LYS A 193 -1.50 6.75 3.85
C LYS A 193 -0.13 6.88 3.21
N VAL A 194 0.56 5.75 3.04
CA VAL A 194 1.85 5.62 2.37
C VAL A 194 1.62 4.86 1.07
N MET A 195 2.24 5.33 0.00
CA MET A 195 2.08 4.78 -1.35
C MET A 195 3.45 4.57 -2.00
N LEU A 196 3.59 3.47 -2.75
CA LEU A 196 4.77 3.14 -3.55
C LEU A 196 4.32 2.72 -4.95
N ILE A 197 5.01 3.22 -5.97
CA ILE A 197 4.84 2.82 -7.37
C ILE A 197 6.18 2.48 -8.00
N LEU A 198 6.15 1.66 -9.05
CA LEU A 198 7.30 1.45 -9.92
C LEU A 198 7.13 2.27 -11.19
N THR A 199 8.00 3.26 -11.39
CA THR A 199 8.07 4.07 -12.61
C THR A 199 9.18 3.56 -13.54
N PRO A 200 9.26 4.02 -14.80
CA PRO A 200 10.41 3.71 -15.67
C PRO A 200 11.76 4.14 -15.09
N SER A 201 11.77 5.07 -14.14
CA SER A 201 12.99 5.58 -13.47
C SER A 201 13.30 4.86 -12.15
N GLY A 202 12.48 3.92 -11.71
CA GLY A 202 12.58 3.18 -10.46
C GLY A 202 11.40 3.43 -9.52
N TYR A 203 11.53 2.95 -8.29
CA TYR A 203 10.51 3.14 -7.26
C TYR A 203 10.42 4.61 -6.82
N GLU A 204 9.19 5.06 -6.62
CA GLU A 204 8.83 6.38 -6.08
C GLU A 204 7.77 6.20 -4.98
N SER A 205 7.93 6.88 -3.87
CA SER A 205 6.97 6.82 -2.76
C SER A 205 6.50 8.20 -2.32
N ILE A 206 5.42 8.23 -1.54
CA ILE A 206 4.90 9.42 -0.88
C ILE A 206 4.09 9.01 0.36
N GLY A 207 4.16 9.83 1.40
CA GLY A 207 3.30 9.75 2.56
C GLY A 207 2.27 10.89 2.59
N PHE A 208 1.14 10.64 3.24
CA PHE A 208 0.13 11.65 3.58
C PHE A 208 -0.26 11.50 5.03
N ILE A 209 -0.41 12.63 5.73
CA ILE A 209 -0.94 12.68 7.10
C ILE A 209 -2.10 13.68 7.13
N MET A 210 -3.28 13.23 7.55
CA MET A 210 -4.49 14.03 7.65
C MET A 210 -5.07 13.96 9.07
N GLU A 211 -5.22 15.08 9.74
CA GLU A 211 -5.89 15.13 11.03
C GLU A 211 -7.36 14.69 10.90
N ASN A 212 -7.89 14.00 11.91
CA ASN A 212 -9.26 13.50 11.94
C ASN A 212 -10.27 14.64 12.20
N LYS A 213 -10.29 15.60 11.30
CA LYS A 213 -11.18 16.77 11.33
C LYS A 213 -11.55 17.21 9.92
N ALA A 214 -12.52 18.11 9.80
CA ALA A 214 -12.86 18.69 8.50
C ALA A 214 -11.65 19.36 7.85
N GLY A 215 -11.45 19.09 6.55
CA GLY A 215 -10.35 19.59 5.72
C GLY A 215 -10.85 20.55 4.64
N HIS A 216 -10.73 20.18 3.38
CA HIS A 216 -10.90 20.91 2.12
C HIS A 216 -9.65 21.69 1.72
N LYS A 217 -8.51 21.01 1.80
CA LYS A 217 -7.24 21.53 1.32
C LYS A 217 -6.75 20.71 0.12
N PRO A 218 -5.93 21.29 -0.76
CA PRO A 218 -5.24 20.51 -1.77
C PRO A 218 -4.46 19.36 -1.15
N LEU A 219 -4.44 18.18 -1.77
CA LEU A 219 -3.71 16.99 -1.27
C LEU A 219 -2.23 17.29 -1.01
N SER A 220 -1.62 18.17 -1.80
CA SER A 220 -0.24 18.61 -1.60
C SER A 220 0.04 19.22 -0.21
N THR A 221 -0.99 19.68 0.51
CA THR A 221 -0.87 20.22 1.89
C THR A 221 -0.62 19.11 2.91
N TYR A 222 -1.04 17.90 2.61
CA TYR A 222 -0.95 16.74 3.50
C TYR A 222 0.24 15.83 3.15
N ALA A 223 0.90 16.11 2.01
CA ALA A 223 2.02 15.31 1.52
C ALA A 223 3.26 15.48 2.40
N VAL A 224 3.84 14.37 2.80
CA VAL A 224 5.04 14.25 3.63
C VAL A 224 5.95 13.16 3.07
N THR A 225 7.17 13.05 3.59
CA THR A 225 8.05 11.91 3.32
C THR A 225 7.54 10.66 4.05
N VAL A 226 7.99 9.48 3.62
CA VAL A 226 7.68 8.23 4.33
C VAL A 226 8.36 8.24 5.70
N ASP A 227 9.61 8.71 5.81
CA ASP A 227 10.32 8.91 7.09
C ASP A 227 9.50 9.70 8.12
N GLU A 228 8.75 10.73 7.68
CA GLU A 228 7.87 11.49 8.57
C GLU A 228 6.69 10.63 9.06
N VAL A 229 6.13 9.75 8.20
CA VAL A 229 5.08 8.81 8.62
C VAL A 229 5.64 7.79 9.61
N GLU A 230 6.83 7.26 9.37
CA GLU A 230 7.51 6.32 10.26
C GLU A 230 7.75 6.92 11.64
N SER A 231 8.24 8.15 11.68
CA SER A 231 8.47 8.87 12.93
C SER A 231 7.20 9.05 13.77
N ARG A 232 6.03 9.06 13.12
CA ARG A 232 4.72 9.25 13.76
C ARG A 232 4.03 7.94 14.15
N THR A 233 4.35 6.83 13.47
CA THR A 233 3.67 5.55 13.62
C THR A 233 4.52 4.49 14.30
N GLY A 234 5.85 4.57 14.16
CA GLY A 234 6.78 3.53 14.57
C GLY A 234 6.74 2.30 13.66
N LEU A 235 6.11 2.40 12.50
CA LEU A 235 6.17 1.40 11.43
C LEU A 235 7.43 1.64 10.61
N ASP A 236 7.89 0.61 9.90
CA ASP A 236 9.02 0.64 8.97
C ASP A 236 8.46 0.16 7.62
N PHE A 237 8.42 1.07 6.63
CA PHE A 237 7.78 0.79 5.36
C PHE A 237 8.77 0.22 4.35
N PHE A 238 8.27 -0.60 3.43
CA PHE A 238 9.02 -1.18 2.31
C PHE A 238 10.23 -2.05 2.68
N PRO A 239 10.22 -2.79 3.81
CA PRO A 239 11.37 -3.57 4.29
C PRO A 239 11.79 -4.70 3.32
N ALA A 240 11.00 -4.95 2.27
CA ALA A 240 11.32 -5.89 1.21
C ALA A 240 12.19 -5.27 0.10
N LEU A 241 12.37 -3.95 0.06
CA LEU A 241 13.31 -3.28 -0.83
C LEU A 241 14.75 -3.46 -0.31
N SER A 242 15.73 -3.21 -1.18
CA SER A 242 17.12 -3.11 -0.71
C SER A 242 17.32 -1.80 0.05
N ASP A 243 18.15 -1.81 1.10
CA ASP A 243 18.40 -0.67 2.00
C ASP A 243 18.66 0.65 1.24
N ASP A 244 19.42 0.60 0.12
CA ASP A 244 19.72 1.78 -0.71
C ASP A 244 18.47 2.35 -1.41
N VAL A 245 17.56 1.47 -1.87
CA VAL A 245 16.33 1.88 -2.54
C VAL A 245 15.32 2.36 -1.51
N GLU A 246 15.12 1.62 -0.45
CA GLU A 246 14.26 1.91 0.69
C GLU A 246 14.58 3.30 1.25
N SER A 247 15.78 3.51 1.77
CA SER A 247 16.21 4.80 2.32
C SER A 247 16.05 5.99 1.35
N ARG A 248 16.26 5.76 0.05
CA ARG A 248 16.07 6.79 -0.96
C ARG A 248 14.61 7.17 -1.15
N VAL A 249 13.72 6.17 -1.25
CA VAL A 249 12.29 6.43 -1.50
C VAL A 249 11.59 6.97 -0.26
N GLU A 250 12.05 6.65 0.94
CA GLU A 250 11.47 7.10 2.20
C GLU A 250 11.83 8.55 2.55
N SER A 251 13.10 8.94 2.29
CA SER A 251 13.59 10.26 2.68
C SER A 251 13.07 11.42 1.83
N THR A 252 12.57 11.15 0.62
CA THR A 252 12.10 12.19 -0.32
C THR A 252 10.97 11.69 -1.19
N PHE A 253 10.14 12.60 -1.72
CA PHE A 253 9.17 12.28 -2.74
C PHE A 253 9.25 13.24 -3.93
N ASN A 254 8.98 12.74 -5.13
CA ASN A 254 9.02 13.51 -6.37
C ASN A 254 7.68 14.24 -6.60
N LYS A 255 7.67 15.55 -6.36
CA LYS A 255 6.45 16.38 -6.55
C LYS A 255 5.90 16.34 -7.96
N LEU A 256 6.75 16.20 -8.98
CA LEU A 256 6.31 16.14 -10.38
C LEU A 256 5.63 14.81 -10.70
N VAL A 257 5.99 13.74 -10.02
CA VAL A 257 5.34 12.44 -10.16
C VAL A 257 3.99 12.45 -9.46
N TRP A 258 3.96 12.89 -8.21
CA TRP A 258 2.83 12.71 -7.31
C TRP A 258 1.80 13.84 -7.31
N LEU A 259 2.23 15.09 -7.52
CA LEU A 259 1.41 16.28 -7.28
C LEU A 259 1.22 17.19 -8.51
N ALA A 260 1.80 16.85 -9.66
CA ALA A 260 1.61 17.57 -10.90
C ALA A 260 0.35 17.03 -11.61
N GLN A 261 -0.83 17.42 -11.13
CA GLN A 261 -2.12 17.21 -11.79
C GLN A 261 -2.75 18.56 -12.17
#